data_0439b585fc404e2feca10939f82f81e2
#
_entry.id   0439b585fc404e2feca10939f82f81e2
#
_cell.length_a   1.000
_cell.length_b   1.000
_cell.length_c   1.000
_cell.angle_alpha   90.00
_cell.angle_beta   90.00
_cell.angle_gamma   90.00
#
_symmetry.space_group_name_H-M   'P 1'
#
loop_
_entity.id
_entity.type
_entity.pdbx_description
1 polymer ?
#
loop_
_entity_poly.entity_id
_entity_poly.type
_entity_poly.pdbx_seq_one_letter_code
_entity_poly.pdbx_strand_id
1 'polypeptide(L)'
;IPLAWWATARLLRLDVPVRAQSDGETPPGKSPLFDRASVPLFLSYAGAGLGYILPMTFLPLLAKDQLPADHWLLDGAWFLAAVATILSPSIWNYLGAKIGDLPALRMNFVVQLAGVLAAVILPGALGLAVCAALVGSTFVGTVMLTQRIGRALHPHQGPRLSAAMVSVYGFTQMAGPWLTKQWLEAGGT
;
A
#
# COMPACT_ATOMS: atom_id res chain seq x y z
N ILE A 1 23.26 -5.54 -6.38
CA ILE A 1 23.98 -4.72 -5.38
C ILE A 1 24.84 -3.65 -6.06
N PRO A 2 25.76 -3.92 -7.05
CA PRO A 2 26.63 -2.87 -7.62
C PRO A 2 25.86 -1.78 -8.39
N LEU A 3 24.78 -2.13 -9.11
CA LEU A 3 23.93 -1.15 -9.81
C LEU A 3 23.20 -0.21 -8.85
N ALA A 4 22.69 -0.72 -7.75
CA ALA A 4 22.04 0.10 -6.72
C ALA A 4 23.05 1.05 -6.06
N TRP A 5 24.25 0.57 -5.76
CA TRP A 5 25.35 1.39 -5.23
C TRP A 5 25.75 2.50 -6.21
N TRP A 6 25.91 2.17 -7.49
CA TRP A 6 26.25 3.13 -8.54
C TRP A 6 25.17 4.20 -8.72
N ALA A 7 23.89 3.79 -8.74
CA ALA A 7 22.75 4.70 -8.83
C ALA A 7 22.70 5.64 -7.62
N THR A 8 22.87 5.11 -6.40
CA THR A 8 22.91 5.90 -5.17
C THR A 8 24.08 6.89 -5.16
N ALA A 9 25.27 6.46 -5.58
CA ALA A 9 26.44 7.33 -5.67
C ALA A 9 26.27 8.45 -6.72
N ARG A 10 25.51 8.20 -7.78
CA ARG A 10 25.13 9.23 -8.77
C ARG A 10 24.10 10.21 -8.22
N LEU A 11 23.11 9.71 -7.48
CA LEU A 11 22.08 10.56 -6.84
C LEU A 11 22.69 11.49 -5.78
N LEU A 12 23.67 11.01 -5.01
CA LEU A 12 24.41 11.82 -4.02
C LEU A 12 25.28 12.93 -4.65
N ARG A 13 25.59 12.83 -5.95
CA ARG A 13 26.34 13.87 -6.69
C ARG A 13 25.44 14.87 -7.40
N LEU A 14 24.13 14.66 -7.38
CA LEU A 14 23.18 15.67 -7.83
C LEU A 14 23.09 16.70 -6.69
N ASP A 15 23.64 17.88 -6.92
CA ASP A 15 23.30 19.07 -6.12
C ASP A 15 21.81 19.33 -6.33
N VAL A 16 20.99 18.62 -5.56
CA VAL A 16 19.57 18.97 -5.43
C VAL A 16 19.59 20.31 -4.70
N PRO A 17 19.20 21.43 -5.36
CA PRO A 17 19.12 22.69 -4.65
C PRO A 17 18.17 22.46 -3.48
N VAL A 18 18.72 22.43 -2.28
CA VAL A 18 17.93 22.54 -1.06
C VAL A 18 17.15 23.81 -1.25
N ARG A 19 15.87 23.70 -1.51
CA ARG A 19 14.97 24.86 -1.64
C ARG A 19 15.17 25.66 -0.37
N ALA A 20 15.93 26.75 -0.49
CA ALA A 20 16.19 27.64 0.61
C ALA A 20 14.81 27.97 1.19
N GLN A 21 14.59 27.60 2.45
CA GLN A 21 13.45 28.09 3.19
C GLN A 21 13.52 29.60 3.03
N SER A 22 12.53 30.19 2.36
CA SER A 22 12.44 31.63 2.24
C SER A 22 12.38 32.16 3.67
N ASP A 23 13.44 32.86 4.06
CA ASP A 23 13.57 33.54 5.33
C ASP A 23 12.45 34.61 5.40
N GLY A 24 11.28 34.26 5.87
CA GLY A 24 10.12 35.15 5.94
C GLY A 24 8.79 34.48 6.20
N GLU A 25 8.67 33.17 6.02
CA GLU A 25 7.45 32.48 6.44
C GLU A 25 7.53 32.17 7.93
N THR A 26 6.65 32.78 8.69
CA THR A 26 6.31 32.41 10.08
C THR A 26 6.25 30.87 10.15
N PRO A 27 6.97 30.22 11.09
CA PRO A 27 6.95 28.78 11.19
C PRO A 27 5.49 28.34 11.23
N PRO A 28 5.06 27.43 10.31
CA PRO A 28 3.67 27.02 10.24
C PRO A 28 3.28 26.52 11.63
N GLY A 29 2.31 27.19 12.23
CA GLY A 29 1.83 26.85 13.56
C GLY A 29 1.62 25.35 13.61
N LYS A 30 1.92 24.70 14.74
CA LYS A 30 1.81 23.24 14.94
C LYS A 30 0.34 22.80 14.86
N SER A 31 -0.28 22.97 13.69
CA SER A 31 -1.64 22.49 13.47
C SER A 31 -1.64 20.96 13.62
N PRO A 32 -2.66 20.39 14.27
CA PRO A 32 -2.75 18.95 14.44
C PRO A 32 -2.84 18.28 13.07
N LEU A 33 -2.06 17.22 12.85
CA LEU A 33 -2.17 16.38 11.63
C LEU A 33 -3.47 15.56 11.62
N PHE A 34 -3.99 15.27 12.82
CA PHE A 34 -5.23 14.52 13.02
C PHE A 34 -6.37 15.50 13.24
N ASP A 35 -6.94 15.99 12.16
CA ASP A 35 -8.14 16.80 12.14
C ASP A 35 -9.32 16.06 11.50
N ARG A 36 -10.50 16.68 11.48
CA ARG A 36 -11.71 16.06 10.92
C ARG A 36 -11.58 15.73 9.43
N ALA A 37 -10.70 16.42 8.71
CA ALA A 37 -10.50 16.19 7.28
C ALA A 37 -9.51 15.02 7.02
N SER A 38 -8.46 14.91 7.83
CA SER A 38 -7.39 13.93 7.65
C SER A 38 -7.66 12.58 8.33
N VAL A 39 -8.40 12.54 9.45
CA VAL A 39 -8.71 11.30 10.18
C VAL A 39 -9.31 10.22 9.27
N PRO A 40 -10.32 10.48 8.41
CA PRO A 40 -10.84 9.46 7.51
C PRO A 40 -9.78 8.90 6.55
N LEU A 41 -8.84 9.74 6.10
CA LEU A 41 -7.75 9.34 5.23
C LEU A 41 -6.78 8.41 5.96
N PHE A 42 -6.40 8.75 7.20
CA PHE A 42 -5.54 7.89 8.04
C PHE A 42 -6.20 6.53 8.32
N LEU A 43 -7.50 6.52 8.67
CA LEU A 43 -8.24 5.29 8.93
C LEU A 43 -8.37 4.41 7.68
N SER A 44 -8.66 5.02 6.53
CA SER A 44 -8.71 4.30 5.25
C SER A 44 -7.36 3.70 4.90
N TYR A 45 -6.28 4.43 5.13
CA TYR A 45 -4.92 3.97 4.85
C TYR A 45 -4.47 2.87 5.82
N ALA A 46 -4.82 2.98 7.10
CA ALA A 46 -4.63 1.91 8.08
C ALA A 46 -5.37 0.62 7.67
N GLY A 47 -6.65 0.75 7.27
CA GLY A 47 -7.45 -0.36 6.77
C GLY A 47 -6.86 -1.00 5.50
N ALA A 48 -6.33 -0.19 4.59
CA ALA A 48 -5.64 -0.69 3.40
C ALA A 48 -4.37 -1.47 3.75
N GLY A 49 -3.64 -1.06 4.78
CA GLY A 49 -2.47 -1.78 5.30
C GLY A 49 -2.84 -3.19 5.78
N LEU A 50 -3.92 -3.32 6.55
CA LEU A 50 -4.46 -4.62 6.95
C LEU A 50 -4.94 -5.43 5.75
N GLY A 51 -5.69 -4.80 4.85
CA GLY A 51 -6.24 -5.44 3.65
C GLY A 51 -5.18 -5.91 2.66
N TYR A 52 -3.95 -5.39 2.74
CA TYR A 52 -2.81 -5.86 1.96
C TYR A 52 -2.05 -6.97 2.68
N ILE A 53 -1.68 -6.76 3.96
CA ILE A 53 -0.76 -7.68 4.63
C ILE A 53 -1.40 -9.05 4.90
N LEU A 54 -2.70 -9.09 5.22
CA LEU A 54 -3.36 -10.36 5.51
C LEU A 54 -3.35 -11.31 4.31
N PRO A 55 -3.87 -10.96 3.11
CA PRO A 55 -3.81 -11.85 1.97
C PRO A 55 -2.36 -12.16 1.58
N MET A 56 -1.44 -11.19 1.61
CA MET A 56 -0.05 -11.44 1.24
C MET A 56 0.65 -12.39 2.20
N THR A 57 0.36 -12.34 3.49
CA THR A 57 0.94 -13.26 4.48
C THR A 57 0.37 -14.68 4.36
N PHE A 58 -0.94 -14.79 4.14
CA PHE A 58 -1.63 -16.09 4.13
C PHE A 58 -1.76 -16.71 2.74
N LEU A 59 -1.52 -15.95 1.65
CA LEU A 59 -1.60 -16.45 0.28
C LEU A 59 -0.76 -17.72 0.04
N PRO A 60 0.50 -17.81 0.49
CA PRO A 60 1.29 -19.04 0.33
C PRO A 60 0.73 -20.22 1.14
N LEU A 61 0.12 -19.96 2.29
CA LEU A 61 -0.50 -21.00 3.11
C LEU A 61 -1.76 -21.53 2.41
N LEU A 62 -2.64 -20.63 1.95
CA LEU A 62 -3.82 -21.00 1.18
C LEU A 62 -3.46 -21.74 -0.11
N ALA A 63 -2.36 -21.33 -0.77
CA ALA A 63 -1.88 -22.02 -1.95
C ALA A 63 -1.48 -23.48 -1.64
N LYS A 64 -0.74 -23.71 -0.56
CA LYS A 64 -0.34 -25.06 -0.13
C LYS A 64 -1.52 -25.95 0.26
N ASP A 65 -2.58 -25.35 0.79
CA ASP A 65 -3.78 -26.07 1.21
C ASP A 65 -4.69 -26.45 0.03
N GLN A 66 -4.72 -25.61 -1.00
CA GLN A 66 -5.64 -25.74 -2.14
C GLN A 66 -5.03 -26.32 -3.41
N LEU A 67 -3.69 -26.38 -3.52
CA LEU A 67 -2.99 -26.75 -4.74
C LEU A 67 -2.07 -27.97 -4.53
N PRO A 68 -1.86 -28.80 -5.58
CA PRO A 68 -0.85 -29.84 -5.58
C PRO A 68 0.54 -29.29 -5.29
N ALA A 69 1.41 -30.10 -4.66
CA ALA A 69 2.74 -29.71 -4.22
C ALA A 69 3.69 -29.24 -5.34
N ASP A 70 3.43 -29.63 -6.58
CA ASP A 70 4.20 -29.28 -7.78
C ASP A 70 3.57 -28.10 -8.56
N HIS A 71 2.50 -27.49 -8.05
CA HIS A 71 1.81 -26.44 -8.79
C HIS A 71 2.64 -25.15 -8.82
N TRP A 72 2.89 -24.62 -10.02
CA TRP A 72 3.73 -23.44 -10.26
C TRP A 72 3.32 -22.19 -9.45
N LEU A 73 2.04 -22.06 -9.12
CA LEU A 73 1.51 -20.89 -8.39
C LEU A 73 1.94 -20.85 -6.92
N LEU A 74 2.46 -21.95 -6.35
CA LEU A 74 2.99 -21.97 -4.99
C LEU A 74 4.10 -20.92 -4.81
N ASP A 75 4.96 -20.78 -5.81
CA ASP A 75 6.02 -19.77 -5.84
C ASP A 75 5.65 -18.58 -6.74
N GLY A 76 4.91 -18.86 -7.82
CA GLY A 76 4.53 -17.90 -8.84
C GLY A 76 3.52 -16.84 -8.38
N ALA A 77 2.76 -17.07 -7.31
CA ALA A 77 1.82 -16.08 -6.78
C ALA A 77 2.52 -14.79 -6.34
N TRP A 78 3.69 -14.91 -5.71
CA TRP A 78 4.51 -13.75 -5.33
C TRP A 78 5.08 -13.02 -6.55
N PHE A 79 5.49 -13.76 -7.57
CA PHE A 79 5.96 -13.18 -8.83
C PHE A 79 4.83 -12.39 -9.51
N LEU A 80 3.63 -12.97 -9.57
CA LEU A 80 2.45 -12.32 -10.14
C LEU A 80 2.10 -11.03 -9.38
N ALA A 81 2.09 -11.08 -8.04
CA ALA A 81 1.88 -9.91 -7.21
C ALA A 81 2.95 -8.83 -7.44
N ALA A 82 4.22 -9.23 -7.57
CA ALA A 82 5.32 -8.29 -7.82
C ALA A 82 5.19 -7.60 -9.17
N VAL A 83 4.88 -8.34 -10.25
CA VAL A 83 4.64 -7.77 -11.59
C VAL A 83 3.46 -6.80 -11.56
N ALA A 84 2.37 -7.18 -10.93
CA ALA A 84 1.21 -6.30 -10.76
C ALA A 84 1.54 -5.03 -9.97
N THR A 85 2.40 -5.14 -8.95
CA THR A 85 2.87 -4.01 -8.15
C THR A 85 3.73 -3.04 -8.95
N ILE A 86 4.56 -3.51 -9.87
CA ILE A 86 5.36 -2.67 -10.78
C ILE A 86 4.44 -1.81 -11.68
N LEU A 87 3.34 -2.35 -12.15
CA LEU A 87 2.38 -1.66 -13.00
C LEU A 87 1.47 -0.70 -12.22
N SER A 88 1.31 -0.92 -10.93
CA SER A 88 0.41 -0.18 -10.03
C SER A 88 0.54 1.34 -10.13
N PRO A 89 1.73 1.95 -10.01
CA PRO A 89 1.86 3.41 -10.06
C PRO A 89 1.37 4.00 -11.38
N SER A 90 1.66 3.36 -12.50
CA SER A 90 1.27 3.84 -13.84
C SER A 90 -0.25 3.84 -14.00
N ILE A 91 -0.90 2.75 -13.60
CA ILE A 91 -2.36 2.59 -13.68
C ILE A 91 -3.05 3.65 -12.81
N TRP A 92 -2.67 3.74 -11.53
CA TRP A 92 -3.34 4.62 -10.59
C TRP A 92 -2.98 6.09 -10.77
N ASN A 93 -1.78 6.41 -11.29
CA ASN A 93 -1.45 7.77 -11.70
C ASN A 93 -2.31 8.22 -12.88
N TYR A 94 -2.49 7.37 -13.89
CA TYR A 94 -3.35 7.67 -15.04
C TYR A 94 -4.81 7.88 -14.59
N LEU A 95 -5.34 6.98 -13.78
CA LEU A 95 -6.70 7.10 -13.26
C LEU A 95 -6.87 8.34 -12.37
N GLY A 96 -5.93 8.62 -11.47
CA GLY A 96 -5.96 9.81 -10.63
C GLY A 96 -5.93 11.10 -11.43
N ALA A 97 -5.15 11.16 -12.52
CA ALA A 97 -5.14 12.31 -13.43
C ALA A 97 -6.46 12.48 -14.19
N LYS A 98 -7.14 11.38 -14.53
CA LYS A 98 -8.37 11.41 -15.35
C LYS A 98 -9.64 11.67 -14.54
N ILE A 99 -9.78 11.06 -13.37
CA ILE A 99 -11.01 11.10 -12.56
C ILE A 99 -10.83 11.81 -11.21
N GLY A 100 -9.60 12.21 -10.87
CA GLY A 100 -9.24 12.78 -9.57
C GLY A 100 -8.72 11.74 -8.59
N ASP A 101 -7.88 12.17 -7.63
CA ASP A 101 -7.19 11.27 -6.70
C ASP A 101 -8.16 10.55 -5.74
N LEU A 102 -9.20 11.22 -5.24
CA LEU A 102 -10.13 10.63 -4.30
C LEU A 102 -11.04 9.55 -4.93
N PRO A 103 -11.66 9.77 -6.09
CA PRO A 103 -12.37 8.70 -6.81
C PRO A 103 -11.45 7.54 -7.19
N ALA A 104 -10.22 7.82 -7.64
CA ALA A 104 -9.24 6.79 -7.96
C ALA A 104 -8.87 5.96 -6.72
N LEU A 105 -8.69 6.58 -5.55
CA LEU A 105 -8.42 5.88 -4.29
C LEU A 105 -9.59 4.99 -3.87
N ARG A 106 -10.83 5.46 -4.00
CA ARG A 106 -12.04 4.65 -3.74
C ARG A 106 -12.09 3.43 -4.66
N MET A 107 -11.84 3.63 -5.95
CA MET A 107 -11.78 2.55 -6.93
C MET A 107 -10.66 1.56 -6.60
N ASN A 108 -9.51 2.04 -6.17
CA ASN A 108 -8.39 1.23 -5.72
C ASN A 108 -8.79 0.31 -4.56
N PHE A 109 -9.51 0.81 -3.55
CA PHE A 109 -10.00 0.01 -2.44
C PHE A 109 -11.04 -1.04 -2.87
N VAL A 110 -11.90 -0.71 -3.83
CA VAL A 110 -12.85 -1.70 -4.39
C VAL A 110 -12.11 -2.81 -5.11
N VAL A 111 -11.10 -2.50 -5.90
CA VAL A 111 -10.26 -3.49 -6.59
C VAL A 111 -9.50 -4.35 -5.59
N GLN A 112 -8.94 -3.75 -4.52
CA GLN A 112 -8.28 -4.49 -3.45
C GLN A 112 -9.24 -5.46 -2.76
N LEU A 113 -10.43 -4.99 -2.40
CA LEU A 113 -11.48 -5.83 -1.80
C LEU A 113 -11.88 -6.98 -2.71
N ALA A 114 -12.07 -6.72 -4.00
CA ALA A 114 -12.38 -7.76 -4.98
C ALA A 114 -11.27 -8.80 -5.07
N GLY A 115 -10.00 -8.38 -4.98
CA GLY A 115 -8.86 -9.29 -4.93
C GLY A 115 -8.87 -10.19 -3.70
N VAL A 116 -9.14 -9.64 -2.51
CA VAL A 116 -9.24 -10.42 -1.27
C VAL A 116 -10.41 -11.41 -1.33
N LEU A 117 -11.58 -10.95 -1.79
CA LEU A 117 -12.76 -11.80 -1.94
C LEU A 117 -12.54 -12.93 -2.96
N ALA A 118 -11.78 -12.67 -4.02
CA ALA A 118 -11.49 -13.70 -5.00
C ALA A 118 -10.76 -14.91 -4.41
N ALA A 119 -9.86 -14.70 -3.44
CA ALA A 119 -9.18 -15.80 -2.75
C ALA A 119 -10.14 -16.69 -1.93
N VAL A 120 -11.28 -16.15 -1.52
CA VAL A 120 -12.26 -16.86 -0.69
C VAL A 120 -13.39 -17.48 -1.54
N ILE A 121 -13.81 -16.76 -2.59
CA ILE A 121 -14.99 -17.15 -3.38
C ILE A 121 -14.62 -18.06 -4.56
N LEU A 122 -13.47 -17.79 -5.20
CA LEU A 122 -13.04 -18.55 -6.37
C LEU A 122 -12.17 -19.75 -5.94
N PRO A 123 -12.43 -20.97 -6.44
CA PRO A 123 -11.70 -22.14 -6.02
C PRO A 123 -10.29 -22.19 -6.60
N GLY A 124 -9.36 -22.73 -5.80
CA GLY A 124 -8.04 -23.17 -6.23
C GLY A 124 -7.16 -22.07 -6.85
N ALA A 125 -6.44 -22.43 -7.89
CA ALA A 125 -5.44 -21.58 -8.55
C ALA A 125 -5.99 -20.24 -9.07
N LEU A 126 -7.23 -20.23 -9.56
CA LEU A 126 -7.84 -19.02 -10.12
C LEU A 126 -8.04 -17.94 -9.04
N GLY A 127 -8.60 -18.30 -7.88
CA GLY A 127 -8.82 -17.37 -6.78
C GLY A 127 -7.52 -16.77 -6.27
N LEU A 128 -6.48 -17.60 -6.11
CA LEU A 128 -5.17 -17.18 -5.65
C LEU A 128 -4.46 -16.27 -6.66
N ALA A 129 -4.52 -16.60 -7.96
CA ALA A 129 -3.93 -15.78 -9.02
C ALA A 129 -4.62 -14.41 -9.13
N VAL A 130 -5.95 -14.36 -9.09
CA VAL A 130 -6.73 -13.12 -9.12
C VAL A 130 -6.43 -12.28 -7.88
N CYS A 131 -6.37 -12.89 -6.70
CA CYS A 131 -5.99 -12.21 -5.47
C CYS A 131 -4.60 -11.59 -5.59
N ALA A 132 -3.59 -12.36 -5.96
CA ALA A 132 -2.21 -11.88 -6.12
C ALA A 132 -2.13 -10.71 -7.11
N ALA A 133 -2.79 -10.81 -8.26
CA ALA A 133 -2.79 -9.77 -9.28
C ALA A 133 -3.50 -8.49 -8.82
N LEU A 134 -4.71 -8.58 -8.28
CA LEU A 134 -5.50 -7.41 -7.89
C LEU A 134 -4.92 -6.72 -6.65
N VAL A 135 -4.56 -7.48 -5.61
CA VAL A 135 -3.96 -6.91 -4.39
C VAL A 135 -2.59 -6.31 -4.70
N GLY A 136 -1.75 -6.97 -5.50
CA GLY A 136 -0.48 -6.42 -5.97
C GLY A 136 -0.67 -5.13 -6.77
N SER A 137 -1.62 -5.11 -7.71
CA SER A 137 -1.87 -3.92 -8.55
C SER A 137 -2.38 -2.70 -7.78
N THR A 138 -2.88 -2.86 -6.57
CA THR A 138 -3.40 -1.75 -5.75
C THR A 138 -2.39 -1.20 -4.77
N PHE A 139 -1.37 -1.96 -4.39
CA PHE A 139 -0.47 -1.64 -3.29
C PHE A 139 0.21 -0.26 -3.40
N VAL A 140 1.04 -0.06 -4.43
CA VAL A 140 1.76 1.22 -4.60
C VAL A 140 0.81 2.35 -4.98
N GLY A 141 -0.26 2.04 -5.72
CA GLY A 141 -1.32 2.99 -6.05
C GLY A 141 -1.99 3.56 -4.80
N THR A 142 -2.31 2.71 -3.82
CA THR A 142 -2.85 3.14 -2.52
C THR A 142 -1.89 4.13 -1.84
N VAL A 143 -0.61 3.77 -1.73
CA VAL A 143 0.41 4.63 -1.09
C VAL A 143 0.49 5.98 -1.80
N MET A 144 0.62 5.97 -3.12
CA MET A 144 0.77 7.16 -3.93
C MET A 144 -0.44 8.10 -3.84
N LEU A 145 -1.65 7.58 -4.06
CA LEU A 145 -2.88 8.37 -4.05
C LEU A 145 -3.15 8.96 -2.65
N THR A 146 -2.97 8.15 -1.60
CA THR A 146 -3.18 8.60 -0.22
C THR A 146 -2.19 9.70 0.16
N GLN A 147 -0.92 9.57 -0.23
CA GLN A 147 0.09 10.61 0.01
C GLN A 147 -0.20 11.90 -0.77
N ARG A 148 -0.75 11.81 -1.99
CA ARG A 148 -1.15 12.98 -2.79
C ARG A 148 -2.32 13.72 -2.15
N ILE A 149 -3.37 13.00 -1.76
CA ILE A 149 -4.53 13.56 -1.07
C ILE A 149 -4.10 14.20 0.27
N GLY A 150 -3.27 13.50 1.05
CA GLY A 150 -2.76 14.02 2.30
C GLY A 150 -1.99 15.33 2.16
N ARG A 151 -1.11 15.41 1.13
CA ARG A 151 -0.38 16.66 0.82
C ARG A 151 -1.30 17.79 0.35
N ALA A 152 -2.39 17.47 -0.32
CA ALA A 152 -3.39 18.48 -0.70
C ALA A 152 -4.16 19.00 0.52
N LEU A 153 -4.40 18.16 1.53
CA LEU A 153 -5.04 18.57 2.79
C LEU A 153 -4.08 19.38 3.70
N HIS A 154 -2.79 19.04 3.71
CA HIS A 154 -1.77 19.68 4.56
C HIS A 154 -0.55 20.13 3.74
N PRO A 155 -0.66 21.18 2.89
CA PRO A 155 0.40 21.59 1.96
C PRO A 155 1.73 21.95 2.63
N HIS A 156 1.68 22.50 3.85
CA HIS A 156 2.86 22.98 4.59
C HIS A 156 3.47 21.93 5.52
N GLN A 157 2.88 20.74 5.64
CA GLN A 157 3.32 19.69 6.57
C GLN A 157 3.68 18.37 5.87
N GLY A 158 4.01 18.41 4.58
CA GLY A 158 4.24 17.22 3.74
C GLY A 158 5.15 16.15 4.36
N PRO A 159 6.37 16.47 4.83
CA PRO A 159 7.27 15.47 5.42
C PRO A 159 6.71 14.85 6.71
N ARG A 160 6.13 15.67 7.58
CA ARG A 160 5.54 15.22 8.85
C ARG A 160 4.31 14.34 8.61
N LEU A 161 3.46 14.72 7.65
CA LEU A 161 2.31 13.92 7.24
C LEU A 161 2.74 12.58 6.67
N SER A 162 3.70 12.58 5.74
CA SER A 162 4.21 11.35 5.13
C SER A 162 4.77 10.38 6.17
N ALA A 163 5.56 10.89 7.13
CA ALA A 163 6.08 10.07 8.23
C ALA A 163 4.95 9.46 9.08
N ALA A 164 3.94 10.26 9.46
CA ALA A 164 2.81 9.79 10.24
C ALA A 164 2.00 8.72 9.49
N MET A 165 1.75 8.93 8.19
CA MET A 165 1.02 7.96 7.36
C MET A 165 1.79 6.65 7.23
N VAL A 166 3.09 6.69 6.93
CA VAL A 166 3.92 5.48 6.83
C VAL A 166 3.96 4.74 8.17
N SER A 167 4.05 5.47 9.29
CA SER A 167 4.03 4.86 10.64
C SER A 167 2.70 4.15 10.92
N VAL A 168 1.57 4.78 10.62
CA VAL A 168 0.24 4.16 10.79
C VAL A 168 0.10 2.92 9.91
N TYR A 169 0.50 3.01 8.65
CA TYR A 169 0.45 1.88 7.72
C TYR A 169 1.35 0.73 8.18
N GLY A 170 2.60 1.01 8.56
CA GLY A 170 3.54 0.02 9.08
C GLY A 170 3.04 -0.64 10.37
N PHE A 171 2.46 0.15 11.28
CA PHE A 171 1.87 -0.39 12.51
C PHE A 171 0.74 -1.37 12.23
N THR A 172 -0.17 -1.05 11.31
CA THR A 172 -1.27 -1.97 10.94
C THR A 172 -0.76 -3.24 10.26
N GLN A 173 0.30 -3.14 9.45
CA GLN A 173 0.94 -4.32 8.87
C GLN A 173 1.58 -5.24 9.90
N MET A 174 2.16 -4.69 10.96
CA MET A 174 2.70 -5.49 12.07
C MET A 174 1.59 -6.10 12.94
N ALA A 175 0.56 -5.30 13.24
CA ALA A 175 -0.55 -5.73 14.08
C ALA A 175 -1.44 -6.80 13.42
N GLY A 176 -1.61 -6.76 12.09
CA GLY A 176 -2.50 -7.65 11.35
C GLY A 176 -2.24 -9.13 11.58
N PRO A 177 -1.06 -9.66 11.25
CA PRO A 177 -0.72 -11.07 11.45
C PRO A 177 -0.79 -11.49 12.93
N TRP A 178 -0.37 -10.59 13.84
CA TRP A 178 -0.44 -10.84 15.28
C TRP A 178 -1.88 -10.99 15.77
N LEU A 179 -2.77 -10.08 15.40
CA LEU A 179 -4.19 -10.15 15.73
C LEU A 179 -4.85 -11.41 15.16
N THR A 180 -4.53 -11.75 13.91
CA THR A 180 -5.06 -12.96 13.26
C THR A 180 -4.60 -14.22 14.00
N LYS A 181 -3.33 -14.27 14.40
CA LYS A 181 -2.80 -15.38 15.19
C LYS A 181 -3.57 -15.53 16.51
N GLN A 182 -3.73 -14.45 17.27
CA GLN A 182 -4.47 -14.46 18.54
C GLN A 182 -5.93 -14.92 18.36
N TRP A 183 -6.58 -14.46 17.28
CA TRP A 183 -7.94 -14.87 16.97
C TRP A 183 -8.06 -16.37 16.66
N LEU A 184 -7.15 -16.91 15.88
CA LEU A 184 -7.08 -18.34 15.58
C LEU A 184 -6.80 -19.20 16.84
N GLU A 185 -5.87 -18.77 17.69
CA GLU A 185 -5.56 -19.43 18.96
C GLU A 185 -6.73 -19.40 19.96
N ALA A 186 -7.58 -18.38 19.88
CA ALA A 186 -8.81 -18.28 20.67
C ALA A 186 -9.99 -19.13 20.13
N GLY A 187 -9.75 -19.97 19.11
CA GLY A 187 -10.77 -20.84 18.51
C GLY A 187 -11.60 -20.17 17.42
N GLY A 188 -11.13 -19.07 16.84
CA GLY A 188 -11.68 -18.46 15.65
C GLY A 188 -11.48 -19.37 14.43
N THR A 189 -12.54 -19.66 13.70
CA THR A 189 -12.56 -20.43 12.44
C THR A 189 -12.68 -19.49 11.25
#